data_95c95595b63210691ed381d167472c5f
#
_entry.id   95c95595b63210691ed381d167472c5f
#
_cell.length_a   1.000
_cell.length_b   1.000
_cell.length_c   1.000
_cell.angle_alpha   90.00
_cell.angle_beta   90.00
_cell.angle_gamma   90.00
#
_symmetry.space_group_name_H-M   'P 1'
#
loop_
_entity.id
_entity.type
_entity.pdbx_description
1 polymer ?
#
loop_
_entity_poly.entity_id
_entity_poly.type
_entity_poly.pdbx_seq_one_letter_code
_entity_poly.pdbx_strand_id
1 'polypeptide(L)'
;MDKELTVVIPSYNMERFLPKCLESFGMDQLRKEDGTLADALEVIVVNDGSADRTSEVAHQFEGRFPTVVKVIDKANGNYGSCVNVALRGATGRYIRILDADDYFETGECAKYLRFLISLHGAADLVVNDYDEVGASGRTSSVVRYGLPSDAVFPMGLLADGNEMLDIHGIAYRREMLVRMGYRQSEGILYTDAEWHSLPMSQVATVAYRPGVLTHYLVGREGQSMERDRFVGNVGMLEQIAKRLVRDFDGCPTSGPEDGRRYARKRILALLRLIYTMVLLGYMGVRAKFDLLGFDTWLKNNSRTFYDEMESSIVIGRCPFHYVTEWRRRRSDRTWRFRLARLALNMRTFLAAK
;
A
#
# COMPACT_ATOMS: atom_id res chain seq x y z
N MET A 1 16.48 -1.71 -25.14
CA MET A 1 15.47 -2.63 -24.55
C MET A 1 14.39 -1.77 -23.92
N ASP A 2 13.13 -2.16 -23.98
CA ASP A 2 12.07 -1.44 -23.28
C ASP A 2 12.26 -1.62 -21.77
N LYS A 3 11.88 -0.61 -20.98
CA LYS A 3 11.94 -0.70 -19.52
C LYS A 3 10.94 -1.76 -19.04
N GLU A 4 11.39 -2.69 -18.21
CA GLU A 4 10.49 -3.71 -17.63
C GLU A 4 9.90 -3.26 -16.30
N LEU A 5 10.68 -2.54 -15.49
CA LEU A 5 10.26 -2.06 -14.18
C LEU A 5 10.49 -0.56 -14.03
N THR A 6 9.44 0.17 -13.67
CA THR A 6 9.54 1.49 -13.05
C THR A 6 9.32 1.36 -11.55
N VAL A 7 10.28 1.84 -10.76
CA VAL A 7 10.13 2.03 -9.30
C VAL A 7 9.93 3.51 -9.03
N VAL A 8 8.78 3.85 -8.45
CA VAL A 8 8.45 5.22 -8.03
C VAL A 8 8.85 5.39 -6.57
N ILE A 9 9.64 6.42 -6.27
CA ILE A 9 10.13 6.71 -4.92
C ILE A 9 9.65 8.11 -4.50
N PRO A 10 8.48 8.23 -3.84
CA PRO A 10 8.04 9.47 -3.23
C PRO A 10 9.00 9.88 -2.10
N SER A 11 9.53 11.10 -2.14
CA SER A 11 10.56 11.54 -1.20
C SER A 11 10.26 12.93 -0.63
N TYR A 12 10.16 13.03 0.70
CA TYR A 12 10.01 14.28 1.42
C TYR A 12 10.83 14.27 2.70
N ASN A 13 11.92 15.07 2.75
CA ASN A 13 12.89 15.12 3.84
C ASN A 13 13.50 13.73 4.15
N MET A 14 14.10 13.11 3.12
CA MET A 14 14.63 11.74 3.15
C MET A 14 16.16 11.67 2.92
N GLU A 15 16.90 12.77 3.13
CA GLU A 15 18.36 12.82 2.89
C GLU A 15 19.14 11.68 3.57
N ARG A 16 18.66 11.21 4.74
CA ARG A 16 19.32 10.16 5.53
C ARG A 16 19.05 8.75 5.03
N PHE A 17 17.91 8.52 4.36
CA PHE A 17 17.42 7.18 4.00
C PHE A 17 17.58 6.91 2.50
N LEU A 18 17.33 7.93 1.67
CA LEU A 18 17.35 7.83 0.23
C LEU A 18 18.65 7.22 -0.35
N PRO A 19 19.88 7.49 0.18
CA PRO A 19 21.07 6.82 -0.31
C PRO A 19 21.00 5.30 -0.21
N LYS A 20 20.59 4.75 0.95
CA LYS A 20 20.44 3.31 1.17
C LYS A 20 19.37 2.71 0.24
N CYS A 21 18.25 3.40 0.09
CA CYS A 21 17.19 3.00 -0.84
C CYS A 21 17.72 2.87 -2.26
N LEU A 22 18.42 3.88 -2.79
CA LEU A 22 18.94 3.89 -4.16
C LEU A 22 20.12 2.93 -4.37
N GLU A 23 21.01 2.77 -3.38
CA GLU A 23 22.11 1.81 -3.44
C GLU A 23 21.62 0.36 -3.50
N SER A 24 20.47 0.06 -2.86
CA SER A 24 19.91 -1.29 -2.78
C SER A 24 19.52 -1.89 -4.13
N PHE A 25 19.32 -1.08 -5.16
CA PHE A 25 19.10 -1.57 -6.51
C PHE A 25 20.33 -2.24 -7.13
N GLY A 26 21.53 -2.04 -6.57
CA GLY A 26 22.76 -2.62 -7.08
C GLY A 26 23.11 -2.20 -8.52
N MET A 27 22.80 -0.95 -8.89
CA MET A 27 22.90 -0.46 -10.29
C MET A 27 24.30 -0.62 -10.90
N ASP A 28 25.37 -0.47 -10.11
CA ASP A 28 26.73 -0.73 -10.59
C ASP A 28 26.96 -2.21 -10.94
N GLN A 29 26.37 -3.12 -10.13
CA GLN A 29 26.45 -4.55 -10.36
C GLN A 29 25.61 -4.96 -11.58
N LEU A 30 24.40 -4.42 -11.73
CA LEU A 30 23.55 -4.64 -12.91
C LEU A 30 24.26 -4.25 -14.21
N ARG A 31 25.02 -3.14 -14.21
CA ARG A 31 25.82 -2.71 -15.37
C ARG A 31 27.01 -3.63 -15.68
N LYS A 32 27.66 -4.19 -14.65
CA LYS A 32 28.84 -5.04 -14.81
C LYS A 32 28.48 -6.47 -15.25
N GLU A 33 27.43 -7.03 -14.67
CA GLU A 33 27.01 -8.41 -14.93
C GLU A 33 26.25 -8.55 -16.23
N ASP A 34 25.36 -7.63 -16.50
CA ASP A 34 24.51 -7.63 -17.69
C ASP A 34 23.96 -6.21 -17.93
N GLY A 35 24.59 -5.48 -18.83
CA GLY A 35 24.17 -4.11 -19.18
C GLY A 35 22.70 -4.01 -19.58
N THR A 36 22.11 -5.08 -20.13
CA THR A 36 20.71 -5.11 -20.54
C THR A 36 19.76 -5.10 -19.33
N LEU A 37 20.16 -5.66 -18.18
CA LEU A 37 19.36 -5.59 -16.94
C LEU A 37 19.30 -4.18 -16.37
N ALA A 38 20.38 -3.42 -16.43
CA ALA A 38 20.36 -2.02 -16.03
C ALA A 38 19.40 -1.20 -16.90
N ASP A 39 19.38 -1.48 -18.22
CA ASP A 39 18.47 -0.82 -19.14
C ASP A 39 16.99 -1.22 -18.93
N ALA A 40 16.72 -2.38 -18.36
CA ALA A 40 15.37 -2.81 -18.01
C ALA A 40 14.78 -2.10 -16.78
N LEU A 41 15.61 -1.42 -15.97
CA LEU A 41 15.20 -0.69 -14.75
C LEU A 41 15.03 0.81 -15.03
N GLU A 42 13.97 1.39 -14.51
CA GLU A 42 13.72 2.82 -14.37
C GLU A 42 13.39 3.13 -12.90
N VAL A 43 14.07 4.10 -12.31
CA VAL A 43 13.81 4.58 -10.96
C VAL A 43 13.43 6.06 -11.06
N ILE A 44 12.23 6.41 -10.62
CA ILE A 44 11.74 7.80 -10.62
C ILE A 44 11.67 8.28 -9.18
N VAL A 45 12.64 9.08 -8.77
CA VAL A 45 12.62 9.77 -7.48
C VAL A 45 11.81 11.05 -7.62
N VAL A 46 10.75 11.20 -6.82
CA VAL A 46 9.96 12.44 -6.80
C VAL A 46 10.20 13.16 -5.50
N ASN A 47 10.97 14.25 -5.57
CA ASN A 47 11.18 15.13 -4.45
C ASN A 47 9.99 16.08 -4.27
N ASP A 48 9.25 15.90 -3.19
CA ASP A 48 8.00 16.61 -2.88
C ASP A 48 8.25 17.92 -2.10
N GLY A 49 9.19 18.73 -2.58
CA GLY A 49 9.51 20.03 -1.98
C GLY A 49 10.23 19.90 -0.64
N SER A 50 11.20 18.99 -0.54
CA SER A 50 12.03 18.81 0.66
C SER A 50 12.80 20.05 1.03
N ALA A 51 12.98 20.29 2.32
CA ALA A 51 13.79 21.38 2.87
C ALA A 51 15.22 20.94 3.24
N ASP A 52 15.49 19.63 3.25
CA ASP A 52 16.79 19.03 3.48
C ASP A 52 17.52 18.74 2.15
N ARG A 53 18.59 17.97 2.19
CA ARG A 53 19.41 17.63 1.01
C ARG A 53 18.84 16.48 0.16
N THR A 54 17.57 16.12 0.29
CA THR A 54 16.94 15.03 -0.47
C THR A 54 17.09 15.23 -1.98
N SER A 55 16.82 16.44 -2.50
CA SER A 55 16.97 16.77 -3.93
C SER A 55 18.42 16.60 -4.38
N GLU A 56 19.38 17.13 -3.62
CA GLU A 56 20.81 17.01 -3.94
C GLU A 56 21.25 15.55 -4.02
N VAL A 57 20.86 14.74 -3.04
CA VAL A 57 21.15 13.30 -3.03
C VAL A 57 20.56 12.60 -4.25
N ALA A 58 19.29 12.87 -4.58
CA ALA A 58 18.62 12.27 -5.73
C ALA A 58 19.35 12.61 -7.03
N HIS A 59 19.70 13.86 -7.25
CA HIS A 59 20.43 14.32 -8.46
C HIS A 59 21.85 13.78 -8.56
N GLN A 60 22.54 13.50 -7.45
CA GLN A 60 23.82 12.79 -7.46
C GLN A 60 23.69 11.38 -8.06
N PHE A 61 22.61 10.64 -7.70
CA PHE A 61 22.33 9.33 -8.28
C PHE A 61 21.88 9.42 -9.75
N GLU A 62 21.08 10.43 -10.11
CA GLU A 62 20.71 10.67 -11.52
C GLU A 62 21.96 10.94 -12.38
N GLY A 63 22.89 11.78 -11.93
CA GLY A 63 24.16 12.03 -12.61
C GLY A 63 25.02 10.78 -12.76
N ARG A 64 25.03 9.90 -11.75
CA ARG A 64 25.77 8.63 -11.78
C ARG A 64 25.10 7.57 -12.68
N PHE A 65 23.76 7.56 -12.74
CA PHE A 65 22.95 6.55 -13.45
C PHE A 65 21.89 7.17 -14.36
N PRO A 66 22.25 8.03 -15.32
CA PRO A 66 21.31 8.87 -16.06
C PRO A 66 20.33 8.09 -16.97
N THR A 67 20.64 6.82 -17.30
CA THR A 67 19.74 5.94 -18.07
C THR A 67 18.76 5.16 -17.17
N VAL A 68 18.98 5.16 -15.87
CA VAL A 68 18.19 4.37 -14.89
C VAL A 68 17.41 5.29 -13.95
N VAL A 69 18.07 6.29 -13.38
CA VAL A 69 17.46 7.21 -12.38
C VAL A 69 17.01 8.49 -13.06
N LYS A 70 15.79 8.91 -12.74
CA LYS A 70 15.21 10.20 -13.09
C LYS A 70 14.75 10.90 -11.83
N VAL A 71 14.97 12.20 -11.73
CA VAL A 71 14.51 13.01 -10.61
C VAL A 71 13.45 13.98 -11.08
N ILE A 72 12.40 14.14 -10.28
CA ILE A 72 11.35 15.14 -10.48
C ILE A 72 11.24 15.96 -9.20
N ASP A 73 11.69 17.23 -9.25
CA ASP A 73 11.45 18.18 -8.18
C ASP A 73 10.11 18.88 -8.38
N LYS A 74 9.29 18.95 -7.32
CA LYS A 74 8.00 19.63 -7.36
C LYS A 74 7.66 20.30 -6.03
N ALA A 75 6.73 21.24 -6.06
CA ALA A 75 6.14 21.76 -4.83
C ALA A 75 5.41 20.66 -4.06
N ASN A 76 5.41 20.73 -2.71
CA ASN A 76 4.77 19.73 -1.86
C ASN A 76 3.28 19.57 -2.21
N GLY A 77 2.86 18.34 -2.41
CA GLY A 77 1.49 17.95 -2.72
C GLY A 77 1.13 16.59 -2.10
N ASN A 78 1.96 16.11 -1.17
CA ASN A 78 1.90 14.82 -0.51
C ASN A 78 2.08 13.61 -1.44
N TYR A 79 2.09 12.43 -0.85
CA TYR A 79 2.44 11.15 -1.44
C TYR A 79 1.77 10.87 -2.79
N GLY A 80 0.43 10.99 -2.85
CA GLY A 80 -0.32 10.69 -4.07
C GLY A 80 0.06 11.59 -5.25
N SER A 81 0.44 12.86 -4.99
CA SER A 81 0.90 13.76 -6.04
C SER A 81 2.23 13.32 -6.66
N CYS A 82 3.11 12.71 -5.85
CA CYS A 82 4.37 12.13 -6.31
C CYS A 82 4.11 10.93 -7.22
N VAL A 83 3.23 10.03 -6.78
CA VAL A 83 2.83 8.88 -7.59
C VAL A 83 2.20 9.34 -8.91
N ASN A 84 1.30 10.31 -8.89
CA ASN A 84 0.63 10.81 -10.09
C ASN A 84 1.60 11.44 -11.10
N VAL A 85 2.59 12.20 -10.64
CA VAL A 85 3.56 12.80 -11.57
C VAL A 85 4.48 11.73 -12.16
N ALA A 86 4.92 10.76 -11.36
CA ALA A 86 5.74 9.65 -11.82
C ALA A 86 5.01 8.77 -12.84
N LEU A 87 3.74 8.42 -12.60
CA LEU A 87 2.93 7.61 -13.51
C LEU A 87 2.80 8.23 -14.92
N ARG A 88 2.79 9.56 -15.03
CA ARG A 88 2.76 10.24 -16.35
C ARG A 88 4.05 10.05 -17.15
N GLY A 89 5.19 9.89 -16.48
CA GLY A 89 6.50 9.75 -17.10
C GLY A 89 7.07 8.33 -17.10
N ALA A 90 6.41 7.41 -16.40
CA ALA A 90 6.84 6.02 -16.27
C ALA A 90 6.81 5.29 -17.61
N THR A 91 7.85 4.53 -17.91
CA THR A 91 8.01 3.80 -19.17
C THR A 91 8.08 2.29 -18.96
N GLY A 92 8.31 1.81 -17.76
CA GLY A 92 8.38 0.38 -17.42
C GLY A 92 7.08 -0.36 -17.70
N ARG A 93 7.19 -1.61 -18.11
CA ARG A 93 6.04 -2.49 -18.31
C ARG A 93 5.28 -2.73 -16.99
N TYR A 94 6.01 -2.86 -15.91
CA TYR A 94 5.49 -2.94 -14.54
C TYR A 94 5.86 -1.69 -13.75
N ILE A 95 4.99 -1.31 -12.82
CA ILE A 95 5.21 -0.18 -11.91
C ILE A 95 5.00 -0.65 -10.49
N ARG A 96 5.93 -0.30 -9.62
CA ARG A 96 5.79 -0.42 -8.16
C ARG A 96 6.15 0.89 -7.48
N ILE A 97 5.69 1.03 -6.26
CA ILE A 97 6.09 2.12 -5.37
C ILE A 97 7.05 1.54 -4.33
N LEU A 98 8.08 2.28 -3.97
CA LEU A 98 9.00 2.00 -2.88
C LEU A 98 9.15 3.27 -2.05
N ASP A 99 8.87 3.18 -0.75
CA ASP A 99 9.06 4.31 0.14
C ASP A 99 10.55 4.65 0.26
N ALA A 100 10.89 5.93 0.37
CA ALA A 100 12.27 6.40 0.33
C ALA A 100 13.12 5.97 1.55
N ASP A 101 12.48 5.46 2.61
CA ASP A 101 13.10 4.85 3.77
C ASP A 101 13.21 3.32 3.71
N ASP A 102 12.56 2.69 2.71
CA ASP A 102 12.65 1.27 2.43
C ASP A 102 13.79 0.94 1.46
N TYR A 103 14.13 -0.34 1.33
CA TYR A 103 15.19 -0.77 0.43
C TYR A 103 15.00 -2.22 -0.04
N PHE A 104 15.60 -2.58 -1.16
CA PHE A 104 15.59 -3.94 -1.67
C PHE A 104 16.63 -4.82 -0.96
N GLU A 105 16.36 -6.11 -0.87
CA GLU A 105 17.35 -7.11 -0.46
C GLU A 105 18.48 -7.17 -1.48
N THR A 106 19.70 -7.26 -0.98
CA THR A 106 20.93 -7.25 -1.79
C THR A 106 20.91 -8.33 -2.87
N GLY A 107 21.12 -7.94 -4.12
CA GLY A 107 21.15 -8.85 -5.28
C GLY A 107 19.77 -9.36 -5.74
N GLU A 108 18.69 -9.07 -5.03
CA GLU A 108 17.35 -9.51 -5.43
C GLU A 108 16.77 -8.67 -6.58
N CYS A 109 17.21 -7.42 -6.76
CA CYS A 109 16.77 -6.58 -7.88
C CYS A 109 17.05 -7.24 -9.24
N ALA A 110 18.25 -7.78 -9.47
CA ALA A 110 18.61 -8.48 -10.70
C ALA A 110 17.72 -9.70 -10.96
N LYS A 111 17.47 -10.50 -9.93
CA LYS A 111 16.60 -11.69 -10.02
C LYS A 111 15.15 -11.29 -10.29
N TYR A 112 14.69 -10.20 -9.67
CA TYR A 112 13.34 -9.68 -9.88
C TYR A 112 13.16 -9.17 -11.32
N LEU A 113 14.12 -8.43 -11.87
CA LEU A 113 14.10 -7.97 -13.26
C LEU A 113 14.06 -9.14 -14.24
N ARG A 114 14.90 -10.18 -14.04
CA ARG A 114 14.87 -11.39 -14.88
C ARG A 114 13.51 -12.09 -14.82
N PHE A 115 12.91 -12.15 -13.64
CA PHE A 115 11.56 -12.70 -13.48
C PHE A 115 10.52 -11.87 -14.25
N LEU A 116 10.53 -10.54 -14.14
CA LEU A 116 9.61 -9.68 -14.88
C LEU A 116 9.76 -9.83 -16.40
N ILE A 117 11.01 -9.90 -16.90
CA ILE A 117 11.31 -10.14 -18.32
C ILE A 117 10.71 -11.47 -18.76
N SER A 118 10.87 -12.55 -17.97
CA SER A 118 10.35 -13.89 -18.31
C SER A 118 8.82 -13.96 -18.38
N LEU A 119 8.10 -13.05 -17.71
CA LEU A 119 6.64 -12.96 -17.78
C LEU A 119 6.12 -12.43 -19.12
N HIS A 120 6.94 -11.74 -19.91
CA HIS A 120 6.53 -11.13 -21.19
C HIS A 120 5.25 -10.28 -21.10
N GLY A 121 4.94 -9.75 -19.92
CA GLY A 121 3.70 -8.97 -19.65
C GLY A 121 2.45 -9.80 -19.45
N ALA A 122 2.54 -11.10 -19.21
CA ALA A 122 1.38 -11.99 -19.05
C ALA A 122 0.58 -11.75 -17.76
N ALA A 123 1.20 -11.18 -16.72
CA ALA A 123 0.54 -10.87 -15.46
C ALA A 123 0.09 -9.40 -15.39
N ASP A 124 -1.10 -9.16 -14.83
CA ASP A 124 -1.58 -7.82 -14.50
C ASP A 124 -0.99 -7.32 -13.18
N LEU A 125 -0.75 -8.26 -12.26
CA LEU A 125 -0.21 -8.04 -10.93
C LEU A 125 0.96 -8.99 -10.68
N VAL A 126 2.06 -8.46 -10.17
CA VAL A 126 3.20 -9.24 -9.70
C VAL A 126 3.31 -9.07 -8.19
N VAL A 127 3.41 -10.20 -7.49
CA VAL A 127 3.50 -10.27 -6.02
C VAL A 127 4.86 -10.81 -5.61
N ASN A 128 5.45 -10.26 -4.56
CA ASN A 128 6.65 -10.76 -3.89
C ASN A 128 6.51 -10.68 -2.37
N ASP A 129 7.33 -11.43 -1.65
CA ASP A 129 7.43 -11.32 -0.20
C ASP A 129 8.20 -10.06 0.21
N TYR A 130 7.96 -9.63 1.44
CA TYR A 130 8.70 -8.55 2.08
C TYR A 130 8.89 -8.86 3.58
N ASP A 131 9.76 -8.14 4.24
CA ASP A 131 9.87 -8.18 5.70
C ASP A 131 9.78 -6.79 6.32
N GLU A 132 9.48 -6.77 7.61
CA GLU A 132 9.49 -5.57 8.43
C GLU A 132 10.81 -5.51 9.21
N VAL A 133 11.51 -4.40 9.09
CA VAL A 133 12.78 -4.15 9.75
C VAL A 133 12.61 -3.02 10.76
N GLY A 134 12.86 -3.30 12.03
CA GLY A 134 12.81 -2.28 13.07
C GLY A 134 13.96 -1.28 12.98
N ALA A 135 13.87 -0.16 13.70
CA ALA A 135 14.91 0.88 13.75
C ALA A 135 16.30 0.37 14.16
N SER A 136 16.38 -0.79 14.83
CA SER A 136 17.64 -1.47 15.18
C SER A 136 18.29 -2.21 14.01
N GLY A 137 17.66 -2.26 12.84
CA GLY A 137 18.10 -3.03 11.67
C GLY A 137 17.78 -4.53 11.76
N ARG A 138 17.00 -4.98 12.76
CA ARG A 138 16.59 -6.38 12.90
C ARG A 138 15.23 -6.59 12.27
N THR A 139 15.07 -7.70 11.52
CA THR A 139 13.78 -8.15 11.02
C THR A 139 12.86 -8.47 12.19
N SER A 140 11.70 -7.84 12.23
CA SER A 140 10.66 -8.05 13.23
C SER A 140 9.59 -9.03 12.76
N SER A 141 9.29 -9.03 11.47
CA SER A 141 8.36 -9.98 10.86
C SER A 141 8.72 -10.25 9.39
N VAL A 142 8.27 -11.38 8.85
CA VAL A 142 8.41 -11.70 7.42
C VAL A 142 7.05 -12.06 6.87
N VAL A 143 6.59 -11.30 5.88
CA VAL A 143 5.33 -11.56 5.18
C VAL A 143 5.61 -12.43 3.97
N ARG A 144 5.11 -13.67 4.01
CA ARG A 144 5.17 -14.63 2.91
C ARG A 144 3.76 -14.97 2.46
N TYR A 145 3.48 -14.74 1.20
CA TYR A 145 2.14 -14.98 0.65
C TYR A 145 1.88 -16.44 0.29
N GLY A 146 2.93 -17.25 0.06
CA GLY A 146 2.76 -18.68 -0.20
C GLY A 146 1.91 -19.03 -1.41
N LEU A 147 1.92 -18.16 -2.42
CA LEU A 147 1.15 -18.30 -3.65
C LEU A 147 1.86 -19.23 -4.66
N PRO A 148 1.17 -19.76 -5.68
CA PRO A 148 1.81 -20.53 -6.76
C PRO A 148 2.89 -19.70 -7.48
N SER A 149 4.10 -20.24 -7.59
CA SER A 149 5.27 -19.54 -8.17
C SER A 149 5.67 -20.01 -9.56
N ASP A 150 5.10 -21.12 -10.04
CA ASP A 150 5.56 -21.78 -11.25
C ASP A 150 4.85 -21.30 -12.52
N ALA A 151 3.78 -20.50 -12.38
CA ALA A 151 2.96 -20.02 -13.48
C ALA A 151 2.20 -18.74 -13.10
N VAL A 152 1.72 -18.04 -14.13
CA VAL A 152 0.70 -17.01 -13.97
C VAL A 152 -0.64 -17.69 -13.65
N PHE A 153 -1.33 -17.20 -12.63
CA PHE A 153 -2.59 -17.78 -12.15
C PHE A 153 -3.72 -16.73 -12.10
N PRO A 154 -4.99 -17.15 -12.09
CA PRO A 154 -6.13 -16.23 -12.06
C PRO A 154 -6.25 -15.52 -10.70
N MET A 155 -6.74 -14.28 -10.72
CA MET A 155 -6.99 -13.45 -9.52
C MET A 155 -7.97 -14.12 -8.54
N GLY A 156 -8.78 -15.07 -8.99
CA GLY A 156 -9.73 -15.82 -8.16
C GLY A 156 -9.08 -16.48 -6.94
N LEU A 157 -7.85 -16.96 -7.07
CA LEU A 157 -7.12 -17.56 -5.96
C LEU A 157 -6.93 -16.57 -4.79
N LEU A 158 -6.61 -15.32 -5.07
CA LEU A 158 -6.49 -14.27 -4.05
C LEU A 158 -7.85 -13.79 -3.55
N ALA A 159 -8.84 -13.72 -4.44
CA ALA A 159 -10.18 -13.29 -4.07
C ALA A 159 -10.85 -14.28 -3.10
N ASP A 160 -10.62 -15.57 -3.28
CA ASP A 160 -11.14 -16.65 -2.42
C ASP A 160 -10.28 -16.88 -1.17
N GLY A 161 -8.98 -16.54 -1.24
CA GLY A 161 -8.03 -16.66 -0.13
C GLY A 161 -8.23 -15.63 0.96
N ASN A 162 -7.37 -15.69 1.98
CA ASN A 162 -7.33 -14.71 3.08
C ASN A 162 -6.24 -13.66 2.94
N GLU A 163 -5.40 -13.77 1.92
CA GLU A 163 -4.26 -12.91 1.72
C GLU A 163 -4.67 -11.47 1.44
N MET A 164 -4.04 -10.55 2.16
CA MET A 164 -4.24 -9.10 2.01
C MET A 164 -2.92 -8.50 1.54
N LEU A 165 -2.79 -8.35 0.22
CA LEU A 165 -1.56 -7.82 -0.37
C LEU A 165 -1.30 -6.38 0.05
N ASP A 166 -0.04 -6.05 0.32
CA ASP A 166 0.39 -4.72 0.73
C ASP A 166 1.23 -4.04 -0.36
N ILE A 167 1.37 -2.70 -0.26
CA ILE A 167 2.14 -1.88 -1.20
C ILE A 167 3.58 -2.37 -1.35
N HIS A 168 4.19 -2.87 -0.27
CA HIS A 168 5.58 -3.35 -0.24
C HIS A 168 5.81 -4.62 -1.06
N GLY A 169 4.74 -5.37 -1.37
CA GLY A 169 4.82 -6.66 -2.06
C GLY A 169 4.22 -6.68 -3.47
N ILE A 170 3.83 -5.55 -4.06
CA ILE A 170 3.09 -5.54 -5.33
C ILE A 170 3.68 -4.64 -6.40
N ALA A 171 3.53 -5.08 -7.67
CA ALA A 171 3.75 -4.26 -8.86
C ALA A 171 2.63 -4.51 -9.87
N TYR A 172 2.12 -3.46 -10.49
CA TYR A 172 1.07 -3.55 -11.51
C TYR A 172 1.61 -3.41 -12.91
N ARG A 173 0.97 -4.06 -13.88
CA ARG A 173 1.19 -3.79 -15.29
C ARG A 173 0.74 -2.35 -15.61
N ARG A 174 1.69 -1.53 -16.10
CA ARG A 174 1.47 -0.09 -16.35
C ARG A 174 0.28 0.18 -17.27
N GLU A 175 0.16 -0.60 -18.34
CA GLU A 175 -0.94 -0.43 -19.30
C GLU A 175 -2.32 -0.55 -18.65
N MET A 176 -2.48 -1.41 -17.64
CA MET A 176 -3.72 -1.54 -16.88
C MET A 176 -4.03 -0.26 -16.11
N LEU A 177 -3.04 0.33 -15.42
CA LEU A 177 -3.20 1.59 -14.70
C LEU A 177 -3.56 2.76 -15.64
N VAL A 178 -2.93 2.81 -16.83
CA VAL A 178 -3.21 3.84 -17.85
C VAL A 178 -4.64 3.69 -18.38
N ARG A 179 -5.05 2.47 -18.73
CA ARG A 179 -6.42 2.21 -19.26
C ARG A 179 -7.51 2.57 -18.26
N MET A 180 -7.29 2.32 -16.98
CA MET A 180 -8.27 2.69 -15.95
C MET A 180 -8.22 4.17 -15.57
N GLY A 181 -7.26 4.95 -16.10
CA GLY A 181 -7.06 6.34 -15.71
C GLY A 181 -6.68 6.51 -14.23
N TYR A 182 -5.88 5.56 -13.69
CA TYR A 182 -5.57 5.56 -12.26
C TYR A 182 -4.86 6.84 -11.81
N ARG A 183 -5.37 7.40 -10.72
CA ARG A 183 -4.75 8.54 -10.02
C ARG A 183 -4.98 8.39 -8.52
N GLN A 184 -3.99 8.79 -7.73
CA GLN A 184 -4.13 8.91 -6.28
C GLN A 184 -4.67 10.28 -5.86
N SER A 185 -5.26 10.36 -4.68
CA SER A 185 -5.62 11.61 -4.03
C SER A 185 -4.38 12.44 -3.74
N GLU A 186 -4.46 13.75 -3.97
CA GLU A 186 -3.38 14.69 -3.70
C GLU A 186 -3.69 15.52 -2.45
N GLY A 187 -2.65 16.04 -1.79
CA GLY A 187 -2.80 16.87 -0.60
C GLY A 187 -3.15 16.13 0.69
N ILE A 188 -3.24 14.81 0.67
CA ILE A 188 -3.57 13.97 1.83
C ILE A 188 -2.61 12.80 2.01
N LEU A 189 -2.59 12.23 3.22
CA LEU A 189 -1.82 11.03 3.57
C LEU A 189 -2.66 9.75 3.37
N TYR A 190 -2.05 8.57 3.56
CA TYR A 190 -2.69 7.24 3.51
C TYR A 190 -3.22 6.83 2.14
N THR A 191 -2.70 7.42 1.06
CA THR A 191 -3.10 7.11 -0.32
C THR A 191 -2.56 5.77 -0.83
N ASP A 192 -1.67 5.12 -0.07
CA ASP A 192 -1.29 3.71 -0.20
C ASP A 192 -2.51 2.79 -0.20
N ALA A 193 -3.55 3.10 0.62
CA ALA A 193 -4.82 2.40 0.60
C ALA A 193 -5.52 2.43 -0.77
N GLU A 194 -5.35 3.49 -1.55
CA GLU A 194 -5.86 3.57 -2.91
C GLU A 194 -5.07 2.67 -3.87
N TRP A 195 -3.72 2.62 -3.70
CA TRP A 195 -2.85 1.79 -4.53
C TRP A 195 -3.15 0.30 -4.41
N HIS A 196 -3.32 -0.20 -3.19
CA HIS A 196 -3.59 -1.61 -2.99
C HIS A 196 -5.10 -1.98 -3.00
N SER A 197 -5.98 -1.08 -3.42
CA SER A 197 -7.43 -1.33 -3.51
C SER A 197 -7.99 -1.10 -4.91
N LEU A 198 -7.94 0.12 -5.45
CA LEU A 198 -8.61 0.47 -6.71
C LEU A 198 -8.08 -0.31 -7.92
N PRO A 199 -6.74 -0.39 -8.15
CA PRO A 199 -6.22 -1.11 -9.31
C PRO A 199 -6.54 -2.61 -9.28
N MET A 200 -6.70 -3.21 -8.09
CA MET A 200 -7.06 -4.62 -7.95
C MET A 200 -8.36 -4.98 -8.67
N SER A 201 -9.29 -4.01 -8.82
CA SER A 201 -10.55 -4.22 -9.56
C SER A 201 -10.36 -4.56 -11.04
N GLN A 202 -9.18 -4.27 -11.60
CA GLN A 202 -8.83 -4.50 -13.00
C GLN A 202 -7.90 -5.71 -13.21
N VAL A 203 -7.47 -6.37 -12.12
CA VAL A 203 -6.55 -7.50 -12.18
C VAL A 203 -7.29 -8.78 -12.54
N ALA A 204 -6.87 -9.44 -13.63
CA ALA A 204 -7.32 -10.77 -14.03
C ALA A 204 -6.28 -11.85 -13.71
N THR A 205 -4.99 -11.52 -13.87
CA THR A 205 -3.88 -12.47 -13.80
C THR A 205 -2.81 -12.00 -12.83
N VAL A 206 -2.25 -12.96 -12.09
CA VAL A 206 -1.26 -12.73 -11.04
C VAL A 206 -0.04 -13.61 -11.27
N ALA A 207 1.15 -13.06 -11.07
CA ALA A 207 2.39 -13.83 -10.94
C ALA A 207 2.96 -13.62 -9.54
N TYR A 208 3.54 -14.65 -8.96
CA TYR A 208 4.19 -14.58 -7.67
C TYR A 208 5.64 -15.02 -7.76
N ARG A 209 6.51 -14.20 -7.19
CA ARG A 209 7.92 -14.54 -7.00
C ARG A 209 8.21 -14.68 -5.51
N PRO A 210 8.45 -15.90 -5.00
CA PRO A 210 8.79 -16.10 -3.60
C PRO A 210 10.15 -15.48 -3.26
N GLY A 211 10.31 -15.11 -2.01
CA GLY A 211 11.52 -14.49 -1.46
C GLY A 211 11.34 -13.01 -1.17
N VAL A 212 11.97 -12.58 -0.07
CA VAL A 212 11.95 -11.18 0.37
C VAL A 212 12.65 -10.31 -0.68
N LEU A 213 11.91 -9.38 -1.26
CA LEU A 213 12.46 -8.36 -2.16
C LEU A 213 12.64 -7.03 -1.45
N THR A 214 11.70 -6.67 -0.59
CA THR A 214 11.64 -5.36 0.06
C THR A 214 11.77 -5.49 1.56
N HIS A 215 12.60 -4.64 2.14
CA HIS A 215 12.70 -4.42 3.58
C HIS A 215 11.92 -3.15 3.92
N TYR A 216 10.80 -3.31 4.62
CA TYR A 216 9.95 -2.22 5.11
C TYR A 216 10.47 -1.73 6.47
N LEU A 217 10.92 -0.49 6.54
CA LEU A 217 11.43 0.10 7.78
C LEU A 217 10.29 0.57 8.68
N VAL A 218 10.14 -0.03 9.86
CA VAL A 218 9.08 0.31 10.82
C VAL A 218 9.62 0.96 12.09
N GLY A 219 8.83 1.84 12.69
CA GLY A 219 9.10 2.42 14.01
C GLY A 219 10.15 3.53 14.03
N ARG A 220 10.46 4.17 12.90
CA ARG A 220 11.27 5.40 12.89
C ARG A 220 10.44 6.61 13.28
N GLU A 221 11.08 7.61 13.88
CA GLU A 221 10.48 8.90 14.18
C GLU A 221 9.97 9.61 12.91
N GLY A 222 8.80 10.24 13.00
CA GLY A 222 8.18 11.00 11.92
C GLY A 222 7.44 10.17 10.85
N GLN A 223 7.22 8.86 11.06
CA GLN A 223 6.36 8.07 10.18
C GLN A 223 4.89 8.48 10.29
N SER A 224 4.13 8.31 9.19
CA SER A 224 2.70 8.66 9.11
C SER A 224 1.85 7.91 10.13
N MET A 225 2.27 6.71 10.52
CA MET A 225 1.61 5.85 11.50
C MET A 225 2.00 6.14 12.95
N GLU A 226 2.86 7.11 13.21
CA GLU A 226 3.11 7.58 14.58
C GLU A 226 1.80 8.08 15.20
N ARG A 227 1.52 7.65 16.44
CA ARG A 227 0.20 7.78 17.07
C ARG A 227 -0.40 9.18 17.00
N ASP A 228 0.33 10.19 17.43
CA ASP A 228 -0.19 11.56 17.52
C ASP A 228 -0.43 12.15 16.12
N ARG A 229 0.45 11.84 15.18
CA ARG A 229 0.34 12.22 13.77
C ARG A 229 -0.86 11.55 13.12
N PHE A 230 -1.04 10.24 13.35
CA PHE A 230 -2.18 9.48 12.84
C PHE A 230 -3.51 10.02 13.37
N VAL A 231 -3.62 10.24 14.70
CA VAL A 231 -4.82 10.80 15.32
C VAL A 231 -5.14 12.20 14.78
N GLY A 232 -4.10 13.02 14.54
CA GLY A 232 -4.27 14.35 13.94
C GLY A 232 -4.81 14.31 12.50
N ASN A 233 -4.49 13.27 11.75
CA ASN A 233 -4.81 13.12 10.32
C ASN A 233 -5.93 12.11 10.03
N VAL A 234 -6.65 11.61 11.04
CA VAL A 234 -7.69 10.58 10.86
C VAL A 234 -8.81 10.99 9.88
N GLY A 235 -9.07 12.28 9.73
CA GLY A 235 -10.01 12.81 8.75
C GLY A 235 -9.56 12.58 7.29
N MET A 236 -8.26 12.44 7.04
CA MET A 236 -7.76 12.08 5.71
C MET A 236 -8.08 10.61 5.37
N LEU A 237 -8.01 9.71 6.37
CA LEU A 237 -8.43 8.32 6.20
C LEU A 237 -9.93 8.20 5.88
N GLU A 238 -10.76 9.07 6.46
CA GLU A 238 -12.18 9.17 6.11
C GLU A 238 -12.38 9.57 4.63
N GLN A 239 -11.60 10.56 4.16
CA GLN A 239 -11.65 11.00 2.76
C GLN A 239 -11.27 9.87 1.81
N ILE A 240 -10.19 9.13 2.11
CA ILE A 240 -9.78 7.95 1.34
C ILE A 240 -10.89 6.90 1.30
N ALA A 241 -11.46 6.55 2.45
CA ALA A 241 -12.52 5.54 2.53
C ALA A 241 -13.77 5.96 1.70
N LYS A 242 -14.17 7.22 1.79
CA LYS A 242 -15.28 7.78 0.99
C LYS A 242 -14.97 7.73 -0.51
N ARG A 243 -13.75 8.07 -0.89
CA ARG A 243 -13.32 7.99 -2.29
C ARG A 243 -13.34 6.56 -2.80
N LEU A 244 -12.73 5.61 -2.07
CA LEU A 244 -12.69 4.20 -2.47
C LEU A 244 -14.08 3.62 -2.70
N VAL A 245 -15.03 3.93 -1.82
CA VAL A 245 -16.44 3.51 -1.97
C VAL A 245 -17.06 4.11 -3.23
N ARG A 246 -16.92 5.42 -3.46
CA ARG A 246 -17.50 6.11 -4.64
C ARG A 246 -16.90 5.57 -5.94
N ASP A 247 -15.57 5.49 -6.02
CA ASP A 247 -14.87 5.08 -7.23
C ASP A 247 -15.16 3.61 -7.56
N PHE A 248 -15.30 2.75 -6.53
CA PHE A 248 -15.68 1.35 -6.71
C PHE A 248 -17.11 1.20 -7.25
N ASP A 249 -18.08 1.91 -6.65
CA ASP A 249 -19.49 1.84 -7.07
C ASP A 249 -19.72 2.55 -8.41
N GLY A 250 -18.98 3.64 -8.69
CA GLY A 250 -19.01 4.38 -9.96
C GLY A 250 -18.24 3.72 -11.10
N CYS A 251 -17.43 2.69 -10.82
CA CYS A 251 -16.65 2.02 -11.84
C CYS A 251 -17.54 1.08 -12.68
N PRO A 252 -17.46 1.13 -14.04
CA PRO A 252 -18.21 0.21 -14.89
C PRO A 252 -17.96 -1.24 -14.49
N THR A 253 -18.97 -2.10 -14.62
CA THR A 253 -18.90 -3.55 -14.31
C THR A 253 -18.00 -4.33 -15.29
N SER A 254 -17.25 -3.64 -16.14
CA SER A 254 -16.41 -4.21 -17.21
C SER A 254 -15.06 -4.80 -16.77
N GLY A 255 -14.70 -4.74 -15.49
CA GLY A 255 -13.48 -5.38 -14.97
C GLY A 255 -13.68 -6.86 -14.65
N PRO A 256 -12.59 -7.64 -14.47
CA PRO A 256 -12.64 -9.03 -14.04
C PRO A 256 -13.40 -9.17 -12.71
N GLU A 257 -14.34 -10.14 -12.64
CA GLU A 257 -15.18 -10.35 -11.45
C GLU A 257 -14.35 -10.60 -10.19
N ASP A 258 -13.33 -11.44 -10.29
CA ASP A 258 -12.44 -11.79 -9.18
C ASP A 258 -11.63 -10.57 -8.70
N GLY A 259 -11.13 -9.75 -9.62
CA GLY A 259 -10.43 -8.50 -9.29
C GLY A 259 -11.35 -7.54 -8.52
N ARG A 260 -12.59 -7.36 -8.98
CA ARG A 260 -13.59 -6.56 -8.28
C ARG A 260 -13.93 -7.12 -6.90
N ARG A 261 -14.07 -8.43 -6.78
CA ARG A 261 -14.34 -9.12 -5.50
C ARG A 261 -13.21 -8.90 -4.51
N TYR A 262 -11.95 -8.98 -4.96
CA TYR A 262 -10.78 -8.70 -4.13
C TYR A 262 -10.69 -7.22 -3.73
N ALA A 263 -10.87 -6.29 -4.67
CA ALA A 263 -10.89 -4.84 -4.38
C ALA A 263 -11.95 -4.49 -3.34
N ARG A 264 -13.16 -5.06 -3.46
CA ARG A 264 -14.23 -4.92 -2.47
C ARG A 264 -13.83 -5.42 -1.08
N LYS A 265 -13.17 -6.58 -1.02
CA LYS A 265 -12.64 -7.14 0.24
C LYS A 265 -11.64 -6.17 0.89
N ARG A 266 -10.77 -5.52 0.10
CA ARG A 266 -9.82 -4.49 0.58
C ARG A 266 -10.54 -3.27 1.15
N ILE A 267 -11.53 -2.75 0.43
CA ILE A 267 -12.32 -1.59 0.88
C ILE A 267 -13.08 -1.91 2.17
N LEU A 268 -13.71 -3.09 2.24
CA LEU A 268 -14.38 -3.55 3.47
C LEU A 268 -13.40 -3.66 4.65
N ALA A 269 -12.16 -4.10 4.41
CA ALA A 269 -11.15 -4.16 5.46
C ALA A 269 -10.79 -2.78 6.00
N LEU A 270 -10.64 -1.77 5.13
CA LEU A 270 -10.43 -0.39 5.55
C LEU A 270 -11.62 0.18 6.34
N LEU A 271 -12.84 -0.06 5.86
CA LEU A 271 -14.06 0.34 6.57
C LEU A 271 -14.11 -0.29 7.96
N ARG A 272 -13.86 -1.61 8.06
CA ARG A 272 -13.78 -2.35 9.34
C ARG A 272 -12.73 -1.77 10.27
N LEU A 273 -11.55 -1.42 9.74
CA LEU A 273 -10.49 -0.76 10.52
C LEU A 273 -11.00 0.55 11.13
N ILE A 274 -11.65 1.41 10.36
CA ILE A 274 -12.22 2.69 10.84
C ILE A 274 -13.22 2.45 11.99
N TYR A 275 -14.20 1.57 11.78
CA TYR A 275 -15.18 1.26 12.83
C TYR A 275 -14.51 0.66 14.07
N THR A 276 -13.52 -0.21 13.90
CA THR A 276 -12.75 -0.81 15.00
C THR A 276 -12.03 0.27 15.82
N MET A 277 -11.29 1.13 15.13
CA MET A 277 -10.54 2.21 15.79
C MET A 277 -11.44 3.13 16.61
N VAL A 278 -12.57 3.52 16.06
CA VAL A 278 -13.48 4.45 16.73
C VAL A 278 -14.27 3.76 17.86
N LEU A 279 -14.89 2.62 17.59
CA LEU A 279 -15.76 1.94 18.55
C LEU A 279 -14.99 1.24 19.66
N LEU A 280 -13.83 0.65 19.34
CA LEU A 280 -13.01 -0.05 20.32
C LEU A 280 -11.89 0.83 20.90
N GLY A 281 -11.74 2.07 20.42
CA GLY A 281 -10.82 3.07 20.99
C GLY A 281 -9.35 2.82 20.64
N TYR A 282 -9.07 2.11 19.54
CA TYR A 282 -7.70 1.88 19.09
C TYR A 282 -7.01 3.21 18.71
N MET A 283 -5.78 3.41 19.12
CA MET A 283 -4.95 4.62 18.92
C MET A 283 -5.57 5.96 19.44
N GLY A 284 -6.73 5.95 20.10
CA GLY A 284 -7.33 7.18 20.64
C GLY A 284 -8.08 8.07 19.63
N VAL A 285 -8.32 7.60 18.41
CA VAL A 285 -8.97 8.37 17.32
C VAL A 285 -10.43 8.71 17.58
N ARG A 286 -11.08 8.06 18.56
CA ARG A 286 -12.50 8.20 18.85
C ARG A 286 -12.97 9.65 19.02
N ALA A 287 -12.18 10.50 19.66
CA ALA A 287 -12.54 11.90 19.90
C ALA A 287 -12.41 12.80 18.67
N LYS A 288 -11.76 12.33 17.61
CA LYS A 288 -11.43 13.09 16.40
C LYS A 288 -12.20 12.65 15.16
N PHE A 289 -13.01 11.57 15.26
CA PHE A 289 -13.72 11.00 14.11
C PHE A 289 -15.24 11.02 14.33
N ASP A 290 -15.98 11.63 13.38
CA ASP A 290 -17.45 11.61 13.37
C ASP A 290 -17.97 10.31 12.74
N LEU A 291 -18.03 9.24 13.55
CA LEU A 291 -18.51 7.94 13.07
C LEU A 291 -20.00 7.96 12.67
N LEU A 292 -20.83 8.79 13.33
CA LEU A 292 -22.25 8.88 13.01
C LEU A 292 -22.48 9.52 11.64
N GLY A 293 -21.77 10.62 11.38
CA GLY A 293 -21.78 11.28 10.07
C GLY A 293 -21.25 10.35 8.97
N PHE A 294 -20.14 9.62 9.24
CA PHE A 294 -19.57 8.66 8.30
C PHE A 294 -20.52 7.48 8.02
N ASP A 295 -21.13 6.87 9.04
CA ASP A 295 -22.10 5.77 8.89
C ASP A 295 -23.35 6.21 8.11
N THR A 296 -23.82 7.44 8.36
CA THR A 296 -24.95 8.04 7.62
C THR A 296 -24.55 8.28 6.16
N TRP A 297 -23.36 8.81 5.93
CA TRP A 297 -22.83 8.99 4.57
C TRP A 297 -22.74 7.65 3.83
N LEU A 298 -22.17 6.60 4.45
CA LEU A 298 -22.04 5.28 3.86
C LEU A 298 -23.41 4.70 3.48
N LYS A 299 -24.39 4.80 4.37
CA LYS A 299 -25.77 4.37 4.13
C LYS A 299 -26.41 5.04 2.91
N ASN A 300 -26.15 6.33 2.72
CA ASN A 300 -26.75 7.13 1.66
C ASN A 300 -26.04 7.03 0.31
N ASN A 301 -24.74 6.68 0.32
CA ASN A 301 -23.92 6.64 -0.89
C ASN A 301 -23.59 5.23 -1.38
N SER A 302 -23.59 4.22 -0.50
CA SER A 302 -23.37 2.83 -0.87
C SER A 302 -24.12 1.88 0.07
N ARG A 303 -25.34 1.53 -0.34
CA ARG A 303 -26.15 0.57 0.43
C ARG A 303 -25.45 -0.77 0.59
N THR A 304 -24.76 -1.20 -0.45
CA THR A 304 -24.04 -2.49 -0.48
C THR A 304 -22.94 -2.54 0.60
N PHE A 305 -22.03 -1.56 0.61
CA PHE A 305 -20.99 -1.49 1.65
C PHE A 305 -21.58 -1.27 3.04
N TYR A 306 -22.66 -0.49 3.17
CA TYR A 306 -23.33 -0.29 4.45
C TYR A 306 -23.90 -1.59 5.02
N ASP A 307 -24.59 -2.39 4.21
CA ASP A 307 -25.23 -3.64 4.66
C ASP A 307 -24.19 -4.75 4.95
N GLU A 308 -23.09 -4.79 4.20
CA GLU A 308 -22.00 -5.75 4.43
C GLU A 308 -21.02 -5.33 5.53
N MET A 309 -21.10 -4.06 5.97
CA MET A 309 -20.22 -3.54 7.00
C MET A 309 -20.59 -4.12 8.35
N GLU A 310 -19.97 -5.23 8.69
CA GLU A 310 -20.01 -5.83 10.01
C GLU A 310 -18.59 -6.17 10.46
N SER A 311 -18.37 -6.05 11.76
CA SER A 311 -17.12 -6.47 12.38
C SER A 311 -17.41 -7.00 13.79
N SER A 312 -16.71 -8.06 14.16
CA SER A 312 -16.90 -8.72 15.44
C SER A 312 -15.57 -9.01 16.13
N ILE A 313 -15.63 -9.08 17.47
CA ILE A 313 -14.55 -9.55 18.32
C ILE A 313 -15.09 -10.65 19.23
N VAL A 314 -14.29 -11.70 19.45
CA VAL A 314 -14.67 -12.76 20.37
C VAL A 314 -14.42 -12.31 21.81
N ILE A 315 -15.48 -12.31 22.62
CA ILE A 315 -15.45 -12.05 24.05
C ILE A 315 -15.80 -13.34 24.79
N GLY A 316 -14.84 -13.96 25.44
CA GLY A 316 -15.01 -15.31 25.98
C GLY A 316 -15.18 -16.31 24.84
N ARG A 317 -16.37 -16.94 24.75
CA ARG A 317 -16.72 -17.89 23.67
C ARG A 317 -17.73 -17.33 22.65
N CYS A 318 -18.18 -16.09 22.82
CA CYS A 318 -19.24 -15.50 22.02
C CYS A 318 -18.68 -14.39 21.09
N PRO A 319 -19.08 -14.37 19.81
CA PRO A 319 -18.80 -13.23 18.95
C PRO A 319 -19.63 -12.00 19.39
N PHE A 320 -18.99 -10.86 19.42
CA PHE A 320 -19.64 -9.57 19.67
C PHE A 320 -19.61 -8.72 18.40
N HIS A 321 -20.75 -8.60 17.74
CA HIS A 321 -20.96 -7.84 16.51
C HIS A 321 -21.14 -6.35 16.88
N TYR A 322 -20.02 -5.65 17.02
CA TYR A 322 -20.02 -4.30 17.60
C TYR A 322 -20.55 -3.22 16.66
N VAL A 323 -20.47 -3.38 15.35
CA VAL A 323 -21.04 -2.41 14.41
C VAL A 323 -22.57 -2.50 14.44
N THR A 324 -23.15 -3.69 14.31
CA THR A 324 -24.59 -3.93 14.43
C THR A 324 -25.12 -3.45 15.78
N GLU A 325 -24.45 -3.79 16.89
CA GLU A 325 -24.87 -3.36 18.23
C GLU A 325 -24.82 -1.84 18.38
N TRP A 326 -23.78 -1.17 17.86
CA TRP A 326 -23.68 0.28 17.86
C TRP A 326 -24.77 0.92 17.00
N ARG A 327 -25.01 0.43 15.80
CA ARG A 327 -26.08 0.93 14.91
C ARG A 327 -27.44 0.83 15.55
N ARG A 328 -27.72 -0.27 16.25
CA ARG A 328 -28.99 -0.50 16.97
C ARG A 328 -29.16 0.45 18.15
N ARG A 329 -28.14 0.68 18.94
CA ARG A 329 -28.20 1.47 20.19
C ARG A 329 -27.80 2.92 20.03
N ARG A 330 -27.13 3.26 18.97
CA ARG A 330 -26.45 4.56 18.76
C ARG A 330 -25.52 4.94 19.92
N SER A 331 -24.97 3.94 20.61
CA SER A 331 -24.10 4.08 21.76
C SER A 331 -23.11 2.92 21.88
N ASP A 332 -21.89 3.24 22.23
CA ASP A 332 -20.80 2.29 22.52
C ASP A 332 -20.45 2.26 24.04
N ARG A 333 -21.36 2.80 24.92
CA ARG A 333 -21.13 2.89 26.37
C ARG A 333 -21.55 1.64 27.15
N THR A 334 -21.92 0.53 26.49
CA THR A 334 -22.33 -0.71 27.15
C THR A 334 -21.13 -1.47 27.71
N TRP A 335 -21.40 -2.39 28.67
CA TRP A 335 -20.39 -3.26 29.26
C TRP A 335 -19.69 -4.17 28.19
N ARG A 336 -20.41 -4.57 27.14
CA ARG A 336 -19.86 -5.36 26.02
C ARG A 336 -18.76 -4.60 25.28
N PHE A 337 -18.96 -3.32 25.00
CA PHE A 337 -17.90 -2.48 24.38
C PHE A 337 -16.71 -2.31 25.31
N ARG A 338 -16.91 -2.21 26.63
CA ARG A 338 -15.80 -2.16 27.61
C ARG A 338 -14.97 -3.43 27.56
N LEU A 339 -15.61 -4.60 27.55
CA LEU A 339 -14.91 -5.89 27.43
C LEU A 339 -14.23 -6.06 26.07
N ALA A 340 -14.86 -5.62 24.98
CA ALA A 340 -14.26 -5.67 23.63
C ALA A 340 -12.97 -4.83 23.54
N ARG A 341 -12.96 -3.64 24.14
CA ARG A 341 -11.75 -2.79 24.24
C ARG A 341 -10.64 -3.44 25.04
N LEU A 342 -10.96 -4.06 26.17
CA LEU A 342 -9.99 -4.81 26.97
C LEU A 342 -9.41 -5.99 26.17
N ALA A 343 -10.26 -6.75 25.48
CA ALA A 343 -9.81 -7.89 24.66
C ALA A 343 -8.92 -7.45 23.51
N LEU A 344 -9.20 -6.32 22.86
CA LEU A 344 -8.36 -5.76 21.79
C LEU A 344 -7.00 -5.31 22.34
N ASN A 345 -6.98 -4.57 23.44
CA ASN A 345 -5.74 -4.11 24.07
C ASN A 345 -4.85 -5.27 24.53
N MET A 346 -5.44 -6.36 25.04
CA MET A 346 -4.68 -7.56 25.38
C MET A 346 -4.07 -8.23 24.15
N ARG A 347 -4.77 -8.29 23.02
CA ARG A 347 -4.23 -8.86 21.76
C ARG A 347 -3.09 -8.02 21.19
N THR A 348 -3.24 -6.69 21.17
CA THR A 348 -2.16 -5.79 20.73
C THR A 348 -0.94 -5.88 21.65
N PHE A 349 -1.13 -6.00 22.95
CA PHE A 349 -0.03 -6.20 23.89
C PHE A 349 0.70 -7.55 23.72
N LEU A 350 -0.03 -8.63 23.41
CA LEU A 350 0.55 -9.95 23.15
C LEU A 350 1.25 -10.04 21.78
N ALA A 351 0.77 -9.28 20.78
CA ALA A 351 1.39 -9.23 19.47
C ALA A 351 2.65 -8.34 19.43
N ALA A 352 2.84 -7.46 20.42
CA ALA A 352 3.99 -6.57 20.55
C ALA A 352 5.14 -7.18 21.39
N LYS A 353 4.97 -8.38 21.92
CA LYS A 353 6.01 -9.19 22.60
C LYS A 353 6.52 -10.30 21.68
#